data_0a8deb7555939e03b7602f7e9e0a6461
#
_entry.id   0a8deb7555939e03b7602f7e9e0a6461
#
_cell.length_a   1.000
_cell.length_b   1.000
_cell.length_c   1.000
_cell.angle_alpha   90.00
_cell.angle_beta   90.00
_cell.angle_gamma   90.00
#
_symmetry.space_group_name_H-M   'P 1'
#
loop_
_entity.id
_entity.type
_entity.pdbx_description
1 polymer ?
#
loop_
_entity_poly.entity_id
_entity_poly.type
_entity_poly.pdbx_seq_one_letter_code
_entity_poly.pdbx_strand_id
1 'polypeptide(L)'
;MNSKLRYLILTVMVCLPSLHGFAQRSANWCFGDSAGIDFTVATSPVIFTNSVVSRGTAVSISDYNGELQFYSFTVSGSGQVYSGKLFNKNDVEMLNGDSLAGTGWYHEMVILPDPADDSLFYLFSIGVSFPYGLKYSKIDLRGDNGLGEVVQKNVSLLDSIYMVDGLTAVKHGNGRDWWLVARKWDYFAGLPWENNEWYIYLISTNGISALPIQNVGSMNSTNNGSLYFDPTGNKMVFINGISLIELYDFNRCTGEVTNPVTVEQQDLFGVYSNYWTCQFSPSGRFLYIGSNSDTSKLYQFDTWAPAIDSTKTLLWQTSFPKFTMGDLKLAPDNKIYLSMCYVDTFGTYFPYLPTMYNSYNMNLSVINSPDSAGLACDFQPWSFYLGGKRTYWGLPNNPDYDLPVLAGSPCDTLVGIG
;
A
#
# COMPACT_ATOMS: atom_id res chain seq x y z
N MET A 1 -43.11 -13.12 -65.38
CA MET A 1 -42.39 -12.07 -64.63
C MET A 1 -42.57 -12.34 -63.14
N ASN A 2 -41.62 -13.01 -62.53
CA ASN A 2 -41.64 -13.27 -61.08
C ASN A 2 -40.36 -12.73 -60.51
N SER A 3 -40.44 -11.60 -59.80
CA SER A 3 -39.34 -11.03 -59.02
C SER A 3 -39.30 -11.69 -57.63
N LYS A 4 -38.24 -12.47 -57.37
CA LYS A 4 -37.95 -13.03 -56.03
C LYS A 4 -37.18 -11.95 -55.26
N LEU A 5 -37.83 -11.34 -54.29
CA LEU A 5 -37.24 -10.46 -53.30
C LEU A 5 -36.43 -11.31 -52.27
N ARG A 6 -35.12 -11.22 -52.27
CA ARG A 6 -34.25 -11.87 -51.27
C ARG A 6 -34.10 -10.91 -50.09
N TYR A 7 -34.64 -11.25 -48.95
CA TYR A 7 -34.36 -10.60 -47.69
C TYR A 7 -32.96 -11.01 -47.17
N LEU A 8 -32.06 -10.06 -47.10
CA LEU A 8 -30.75 -10.23 -46.44
C LEU A 8 -30.99 -9.98 -44.92
N ILE A 9 -30.99 -11.03 -44.14
CA ILE A 9 -31.01 -10.91 -42.64
C ILE A 9 -29.60 -10.58 -42.21
N LEU A 10 -29.36 -9.32 -41.84
CA LEU A 10 -28.10 -8.87 -41.22
C LEU A 10 -28.16 -9.24 -39.73
N THR A 11 -27.54 -10.33 -39.37
CA THR A 11 -27.36 -10.69 -37.94
C THR A 11 -26.29 -9.78 -37.33
N VAL A 12 -26.70 -8.74 -36.64
CA VAL A 12 -25.81 -7.94 -35.82
C VAL A 12 -25.41 -8.76 -34.58
N MET A 13 -24.23 -9.31 -34.65
CA MET A 13 -23.60 -9.97 -33.48
C MET A 13 -23.17 -8.87 -32.50
N VAL A 14 -24.01 -8.55 -31.52
CA VAL A 14 -23.67 -7.68 -30.41
C VAL A 14 -22.66 -8.46 -29.55
N CYS A 15 -21.36 -8.18 -29.75
CA CYS A 15 -20.36 -8.55 -28.77
C CYS A 15 -20.65 -7.76 -27.50
N LEU A 16 -21.37 -8.36 -26.56
CA LEU A 16 -21.38 -7.90 -25.18
C LEU A 16 -19.93 -8.08 -24.68
N PRO A 17 -19.25 -7.03 -24.22
CA PRO A 17 -18.01 -7.24 -23.50
C PRO A 17 -18.36 -8.14 -22.33
N SER A 18 -17.71 -9.30 -22.22
CA SER A 18 -17.72 -10.09 -21.01
C SER A 18 -17.24 -9.17 -19.89
N LEU A 19 -18.13 -8.75 -19.02
CA LEU A 19 -17.79 -8.19 -17.73
C LEU A 19 -17.08 -9.32 -16.96
N HIS A 20 -15.78 -9.43 -17.18
CA HIS A 20 -14.94 -10.12 -16.24
C HIS A 20 -15.04 -9.28 -14.96
N GLY A 21 -15.78 -9.77 -13.98
CA GLY A 21 -15.76 -9.19 -12.66
C GLY A 21 -14.31 -9.26 -12.19
N PHE A 22 -13.62 -8.13 -12.18
CA PHE A 22 -12.32 -8.03 -11.51
C PHE A 22 -12.58 -8.37 -10.05
N ALA A 23 -11.74 -9.23 -9.50
CA ALA A 23 -11.76 -9.48 -8.08
C ALA A 23 -11.61 -8.12 -7.37
N GLN A 24 -12.41 -7.88 -6.33
CA GLN A 24 -12.49 -6.56 -5.70
C GLN A 24 -11.94 -6.58 -4.27
N ARG A 25 -10.88 -7.38 -4.04
CA ARG A 25 -10.31 -7.55 -2.69
C ARG A 25 -9.75 -6.25 -2.09
N SER A 26 -9.45 -5.23 -2.90
CA SER A 26 -9.04 -3.89 -2.49
C SER A 26 -10.19 -2.87 -2.44
N ALA A 27 -11.45 -3.29 -2.62
CA ALA A 27 -12.58 -2.37 -2.77
C ALA A 27 -12.85 -1.52 -1.53
N ASN A 28 -12.65 -2.06 -0.32
CA ASN A 28 -12.92 -1.31 0.90
C ASN A 28 -11.64 -0.83 1.56
N TRP A 29 -11.58 0.46 1.84
CA TRP A 29 -10.51 1.10 2.59
C TRP A 29 -11.00 1.49 3.98
N CYS A 30 -10.27 1.09 5.03
CA CYS A 30 -10.51 1.48 6.41
C CYS A 30 -9.25 2.16 6.95
N PHE A 31 -9.32 3.43 7.39
CA PHE A 31 -8.15 4.21 7.78
C PHE A 31 -8.48 5.39 8.70
N GLY A 32 -7.45 6.08 9.17
CA GLY A 32 -7.53 7.36 9.85
C GLY A 32 -8.27 7.29 11.18
N ASP A 33 -9.31 8.11 11.33
CA ASP A 33 -10.20 8.15 12.48
C ASP A 33 -11.63 7.87 12.00
N SER A 34 -11.95 6.59 11.99
CA SER A 34 -13.24 6.03 11.60
C SER A 34 -13.60 6.25 10.11
N ALA A 35 -12.63 6.56 9.25
CA ALA A 35 -12.88 6.79 7.82
C ALA A 35 -12.86 5.49 7.03
N GLY A 36 -13.87 5.30 6.18
CA GLY A 36 -13.94 4.21 5.22
C GLY A 36 -14.41 4.69 3.85
N ILE A 37 -13.88 4.07 2.79
CA ILE A 37 -14.30 4.29 1.40
C ILE A 37 -14.58 2.94 0.77
N ASP A 38 -15.75 2.79 0.19
CA ASP A 38 -16.16 1.63 -0.62
C ASP A 38 -16.06 1.99 -2.10
N PHE A 39 -15.18 1.30 -2.82
CA PHE A 39 -14.96 1.40 -4.25
C PHE A 39 -15.60 0.27 -5.05
N THR A 40 -16.53 -0.48 -4.48
CA THR A 40 -17.26 -1.57 -5.20
C THR A 40 -17.85 -1.04 -6.51
N VAL A 41 -18.31 0.22 -6.50
CA VAL A 41 -18.66 0.99 -7.69
C VAL A 41 -17.61 2.07 -7.89
N ALA A 42 -16.55 1.75 -8.62
CA ALA A 42 -15.38 2.62 -8.80
C ALA A 42 -15.72 4.03 -9.28
N THR A 43 -16.74 4.19 -10.12
CA THR A 43 -17.18 5.51 -10.61
C THR A 43 -17.93 6.36 -9.59
N SER A 44 -18.29 5.78 -8.43
CA SER A 44 -19.06 6.45 -7.37
C SER A 44 -18.70 5.89 -5.99
N PRO A 45 -17.48 6.16 -5.49
CA PRO A 45 -17.05 5.70 -4.17
C PRO A 45 -18.00 6.18 -3.06
N VAL A 46 -18.30 5.29 -2.11
CA VAL A 46 -19.22 5.57 -1.00
C VAL A 46 -18.46 5.61 0.32
N ILE A 47 -18.74 6.63 1.13
CA ILE A 47 -18.14 6.77 2.47
C ILE A 47 -18.91 5.92 3.47
N PHE A 48 -18.18 5.16 4.30
CA PHE A 48 -18.74 4.44 5.43
C PHE A 48 -17.94 4.69 6.73
N THR A 49 -18.45 4.23 7.84
CA THR A 49 -17.83 4.36 9.17
C THR A 49 -17.25 3.03 9.59
N ASN A 50 -16.09 3.05 10.25
CA ASN A 50 -15.45 1.89 10.87
C ASN A 50 -14.77 2.28 12.20
N SER A 51 -14.18 1.30 12.90
CA SER A 51 -13.55 1.51 14.22
C SER A 51 -12.06 1.80 14.16
N VAL A 52 -11.48 2.11 13.00
CA VAL A 52 -10.06 2.48 12.89
C VAL A 52 -9.79 3.77 13.66
N VAL A 53 -8.77 3.74 14.51
CA VAL A 53 -8.14 4.93 15.10
C VAL A 53 -6.64 4.74 14.96
N SER A 54 -6.11 5.13 13.81
CA SER A 54 -4.69 4.95 13.46
C SER A 54 -4.07 6.22 12.92
N ARG A 55 -2.85 6.49 13.38
CA ARG A 55 -2.02 7.56 12.82
C ARG A 55 -1.55 7.25 11.40
N GLY A 56 -1.19 6.00 11.16
CA GLY A 56 -0.55 5.55 9.93
C GLY A 56 -1.07 4.20 9.46
N THR A 57 -0.49 3.12 9.94
CA THR A 57 -0.81 1.78 9.44
C THR A 57 -2.26 1.38 9.64
N ALA A 58 -2.91 1.12 8.53
CA ALA A 58 -4.16 0.38 8.45
C ALA A 58 -4.08 -0.57 7.24
N VAL A 59 -4.82 -1.65 7.29
CA VAL A 59 -4.96 -2.63 6.21
C VAL A 59 -6.36 -3.20 6.23
N SER A 60 -6.95 -3.42 5.06
CA SER A 60 -8.31 -3.97 4.93
C SER A 60 -8.38 -4.94 3.77
N ILE A 61 -9.24 -5.93 3.85
CA ILE A 61 -9.43 -6.88 2.77
C ILE A 61 -10.91 -7.17 2.56
N SER A 62 -11.31 -7.20 1.29
CA SER A 62 -12.64 -7.61 0.85
C SER A 62 -12.60 -9.02 0.24
N ASP A 63 -13.74 -9.61 0.04
CA ASP A 63 -13.88 -10.82 -0.77
C ASP A 63 -13.81 -10.50 -2.28
N TYR A 64 -13.99 -11.52 -3.12
CA TYR A 64 -13.96 -11.35 -4.58
C TYR A 64 -15.14 -10.53 -5.13
N ASN A 65 -16.20 -10.33 -4.34
CA ASN A 65 -17.35 -9.51 -4.70
C ASN A 65 -17.23 -8.07 -4.18
N GLY A 66 -16.14 -7.74 -3.46
CA GLY A 66 -15.92 -6.44 -2.87
C GLY A 66 -16.54 -6.26 -1.48
N GLU A 67 -17.11 -7.30 -0.86
CA GLU A 67 -17.63 -7.19 0.50
C GLU A 67 -16.49 -7.22 1.52
N LEU A 68 -16.42 -6.21 2.40
CA LEU A 68 -15.42 -6.12 3.46
C LEU A 68 -15.45 -7.39 4.32
N GLN A 69 -14.30 -8.04 4.50
CA GLN A 69 -14.17 -9.21 5.36
C GLN A 69 -13.66 -8.84 6.75
N PHE A 70 -12.54 -8.13 6.80
CA PHE A 70 -11.95 -7.65 8.03
C PHE A 70 -10.90 -6.56 7.75
N TYR A 71 -10.47 -5.89 8.81
CA TYR A 71 -9.42 -4.89 8.73
C TYR A 71 -8.60 -4.86 10.02
N SER A 72 -7.34 -4.43 9.90
CA SER A 72 -6.42 -4.30 11.02
C SER A 72 -5.75 -2.94 11.00
N PHE A 73 -5.36 -2.46 12.17
CA PHE A 73 -4.65 -1.20 12.32
C PHE A 73 -3.83 -1.21 13.61
N THR A 74 -2.87 -0.28 13.71
CA THR A 74 -2.11 -0.06 14.93
C THR A 74 -2.55 1.25 15.60
N VAL A 75 -2.75 1.17 16.90
CA VAL A 75 -3.02 2.37 17.71
C VAL A 75 -1.67 2.97 18.08
N SER A 76 -1.38 4.20 17.64
CA SER A 76 -0.17 4.88 18.02
C SER A 76 -0.16 5.10 19.53
N GLY A 77 0.73 4.43 20.21
CA GLY A 77 0.94 4.60 21.64
C GLY A 77 2.44 4.64 21.92
N SER A 78 2.89 5.60 22.70
CA SER A 78 4.27 5.70 23.13
C SER A 78 4.73 4.39 23.76
N GLY A 79 5.58 3.64 23.06
CA GLY A 79 6.28 2.48 23.60
C GLY A 79 5.50 1.16 23.65
N GLN A 80 4.37 1.01 22.98
CA GLN A 80 3.66 -0.26 22.91
C GLN A 80 4.04 -1.04 21.65
N VAL A 81 4.64 -2.21 21.84
CA VAL A 81 5.07 -3.12 20.76
C VAL A 81 3.91 -3.93 20.18
N TYR A 82 2.82 -4.07 20.92
CA TYR A 82 1.65 -4.86 20.57
C TYR A 82 0.39 -3.98 20.57
N SER A 83 0.38 -2.96 19.73
CA SER A 83 -0.73 -2.01 19.61
C SER A 83 -1.71 -2.35 18.49
N GLY A 84 -1.44 -3.41 17.74
CA GLY A 84 -2.27 -3.85 16.63
C GLY A 84 -3.60 -4.45 17.10
N LYS A 85 -4.66 -4.13 16.36
CA LYS A 85 -6.03 -4.62 16.55
C LYS A 85 -6.60 -5.09 15.24
N LEU A 86 -7.46 -6.09 15.29
CA LEU A 86 -8.14 -6.67 14.14
C LEU A 86 -9.65 -6.70 14.39
N PHE A 87 -10.41 -6.18 13.43
CA PHE A 87 -11.87 -6.08 13.48
C PHE A 87 -12.50 -6.85 12.32
N ASN A 88 -13.60 -7.52 12.59
CA ASN A 88 -14.37 -8.24 11.59
C ASN A 88 -15.28 -7.31 10.77
N LYS A 89 -15.96 -7.85 9.78
CA LYS A 89 -16.87 -7.11 8.88
C LYS A 89 -18.04 -6.41 9.57
N ASN A 90 -18.38 -6.81 10.80
CA ASN A 90 -19.43 -6.19 11.60
C ASN A 90 -18.90 -5.09 12.53
N ASP A 91 -17.65 -4.65 12.31
CA ASP A 91 -17.01 -3.59 13.09
C ASP A 91 -16.84 -3.94 14.58
N VAL A 92 -16.65 -5.23 14.86
CA VAL A 92 -16.38 -5.78 16.19
C VAL A 92 -14.98 -6.36 16.23
N GLU A 93 -14.25 -6.15 17.33
CA GLU A 93 -12.93 -6.73 17.52
C GLU A 93 -13.01 -8.26 17.35
N MET A 94 -12.23 -8.80 16.43
CA MET A 94 -12.23 -10.22 16.10
C MET A 94 -11.72 -11.04 17.27
N LEU A 95 -12.23 -12.25 17.44
CA LEU A 95 -11.78 -13.17 18.50
C LEU A 95 -10.25 -13.32 18.44
N ASN A 96 -9.56 -13.08 19.56
CA ASN A 96 -8.10 -12.98 19.68
C ASN A 96 -7.46 -11.87 18.80
N GLY A 97 -8.20 -10.89 18.31
CA GLY A 97 -7.73 -9.81 17.43
C GLY A 97 -7.01 -8.66 18.13
N ASP A 98 -6.85 -8.71 19.44
CA ASP A 98 -6.11 -7.75 20.26
C ASP A 98 -4.61 -8.03 20.27
N SER A 99 -3.82 -7.08 20.74
CA SER A 99 -2.39 -7.24 21.06
C SER A 99 -1.56 -7.83 19.90
N LEU A 100 -1.88 -7.48 18.67
CA LEU A 100 -1.09 -7.85 17.51
C LEU A 100 0.17 -6.99 17.42
N ALA A 101 1.25 -7.57 16.88
CA ALA A 101 2.50 -6.83 16.71
C ALA A 101 2.29 -5.60 15.82
N GLY A 102 2.82 -4.45 16.25
CA GLY A 102 2.69 -3.18 15.57
C GLY A 102 2.94 -2.01 16.52
N THR A 103 3.55 -0.94 16.03
CA THR A 103 4.07 0.18 16.83
C THR A 103 3.50 1.54 16.46
N GLY A 104 2.62 1.61 15.46
CA GLY A 104 1.96 2.84 15.02
C GLY A 104 2.74 3.62 13.97
N TRP A 105 3.58 2.96 13.16
CA TRP A 105 4.19 3.51 11.95
C TRP A 105 3.22 3.44 10.77
N TYR A 106 3.68 3.64 9.52
CA TYR A 106 2.79 3.90 8.37
C TYR A 106 2.58 2.68 7.49
N HIS A 107 3.66 1.92 7.18
CA HIS A 107 3.64 0.76 6.32
C HIS A 107 4.18 -0.48 7.03
N GLU A 108 3.74 -0.70 8.27
CA GLU A 108 4.25 -1.80 9.09
C GLU A 108 3.42 -3.08 9.01
N MET A 109 2.23 -3.06 8.38
CA MET A 109 1.35 -4.23 8.26
C MET A 109 0.93 -4.48 6.81
N VAL A 110 0.72 -5.78 6.48
CA VAL A 110 0.14 -6.25 5.21
C VAL A 110 -0.72 -7.49 5.48
N ILE A 111 -1.92 -7.57 4.87
CA ILE A 111 -2.75 -8.79 4.86
C ILE A 111 -2.49 -9.54 3.56
N LEU A 112 -2.28 -10.87 3.64
CA LEU A 112 -2.19 -11.74 2.47
C LEU A 112 -3.10 -12.95 2.63
N PRO A 113 -3.90 -13.31 1.58
CA PRO A 113 -4.59 -14.60 1.54
C PRO A 113 -3.61 -15.76 1.62
N ASP A 114 -3.97 -16.84 2.31
CA ASP A 114 -3.21 -18.08 2.28
C ASP A 114 -3.44 -18.78 0.92
N PRO A 115 -2.38 -19.03 0.12
CA PRO A 115 -2.54 -19.67 -1.18
C PRO A 115 -3.08 -21.11 -1.14
N ALA A 116 -3.10 -21.73 0.04
CA ALA A 116 -3.60 -23.09 0.23
C ALA A 116 -5.08 -23.18 0.62
N ASP A 117 -5.66 -22.09 1.19
CA ASP A 117 -7.03 -22.10 1.72
C ASP A 117 -7.60 -20.67 1.72
N ASP A 118 -8.62 -20.43 0.91
CA ASP A 118 -9.25 -19.11 0.74
C ASP A 118 -9.93 -18.55 2.00
N SER A 119 -10.12 -19.39 3.03
CA SER A 119 -10.67 -18.97 4.32
C SER A 119 -9.58 -18.52 5.30
N LEU A 120 -8.31 -18.71 4.95
CA LEU A 120 -7.17 -18.38 5.80
C LEU A 120 -6.42 -17.16 5.27
N PHE A 121 -5.91 -16.36 6.21
CA PHE A 121 -5.15 -15.15 5.89
C PHE A 121 -3.96 -15.02 6.83
N TYR A 122 -2.92 -14.35 6.33
CA TYR A 122 -1.78 -13.91 7.11
C TYR A 122 -1.86 -12.39 7.29
N LEU A 123 -1.71 -11.92 8.51
CA LEU A 123 -1.40 -10.52 8.82
C LEU A 123 0.09 -10.47 9.20
N PHE A 124 0.90 -9.89 8.34
CA PHE A 124 2.31 -9.63 8.60
C PHE A 124 2.50 -8.28 9.25
N SER A 125 3.52 -8.16 10.12
CA SER A 125 3.91 -6.90 10.72
C SER A 125 5.41 -6.84 11.00
N ILE A 126 5.98 -5.62 10.93
CA ILE A 126 7.41 -5.35 11.13
C ILE A 126 7.67 -4.44 12.32
N GLY A 127 8.82 -4.60 12.96
CA GLY A 127 9.30 -3.74 14.04
C GLY A 127 10.11 -2.57 13.52
N VAL A 128 9.49 -1.40 13.34
CA VAL A 128 10.19 -0.20 12.88
C VAL A 128 10.95 0.48 14.01
N SER A 129 10.30 0.75 15.14
CA SER A 129 10.92 1.39 16.31
C SER A 129 11.40 0.41 17.40
N PHE A 130 11.12 -0.87 17.20
CA PHE A 130 11.47 -1.93 18.15
C PHE A 130 12.04 -3.14 17.40
N PRO A 131 13.04 -3.83 17.96
CA PRO A 131 13.76 -4.89 17.27
C PRO A 131 13.02 -6.24 17.29
N TYR A 132 11.70 -6.27 17.07
CA TYR A 132 10.99 -7.55 16.99
C TYR A 132 10.98 -8.16 15.57
N GLY A 133 11.65 -7.49 14.61
CA GLY A 133 11.85 -7.98 13.27
C GLY A 133 10.57 -8.09 12.45
N LEU A 134 10.27 -9.27 11.92
CA LEU A 134 9.08 -9.59 11.14
C LEU A 134 8.28 -10.69 11.82
N LYS A 135 7.00 -10.45 12.03
CA LYS A 135 6.04 -11.41 12.60
C LYS A 135 4.84 -11.60 11.70
N TYR A 136 4.12 -12.71 11.91
CA TYR A 136 2.79 -12.87 11.32
C TYR A 136 1.79 -13.37 12.38
N SER A 137 0.52 -13.08 12.11
CA SER A 137 -0.62 -13.72 12.76
C SER A 137 -1.48 -14.38 11.68
N LYS A 138 -2.08 -15.54 11.98
CA LYS A 138 -2.93 -16.28 11.04
C LYS A 138 -4.38 -16.15 11.45
N ILE A 139 -5.24 -15.84 10.51
CA ILE A 139 -6.67 -15.60 10.67
C ILE A 139 -7.43 -16.71 9.95
N ASP A 140 -8.45 -17.28 10.61
CA ASP A 140 -9.41 -18.23 10.01
C ASP A 140 -10.81 -17.61 10.02
N LEU A 141 -11.36 -17.33 8.83
CA LEU A 141 -12.70 -16.73 8.70
C LEU A 141 -13.84 -17.68 9.06
N ARG A 142 -13.58 -18.98 9.21
CA ARG A 142 -14.59 -19.96 9.65
C ARG A 142 -14.84 -19.91 11.15
N GLY A 143 -13.88 -19.37 11.92
CA GLY A 143 -13.98 -19.18 13.36
C GLY A 143 -15.10 -18.21 13.75
N ASP A 144 -15.49 -18.21 15.01
CA ASP A 144 -16.51 -17.34 15.60
C ASP A 144 -17.80 -17.23 14.74
N ASN A 145 -18.37 -18.38 14.36
CA ASN A 145 -19.58 -18.45 13.52
C ASN A 145 -19.45 -17.71 12.17
N GLY A 146 -18.26 -17.68 11.58
CA GLY A 146 -18.00 -17.03 10.29
C GLY A 146 -17.66 -15.55 10.39
N LEU A 147 -17.38 -15.05 11.60
CA LEU A 147 -16.86 -13.69 11.82
C LEU A 147 -15.32 -13.64 11.89
N GLY A 148 -14.71 -14.82 11.97
CA GLY A 148 -13.25 -15.00 11.99
C GLY A 148 -12.62 -14.98 13.38
N GLU A 149 -11.47 -15.64 13.47
CA GLU A 149 -10.63 -15.65 14.68
C GLU A 149 -9.15 -15.66 14.33
N VAL A 150 -8.33 -15.13 15.22
CA VAL A 150 -6.87 -15.24 15.13
C VAL A 150 -6.43 -16.56 15.75
N VAL A 151 -6.07 -17.54 14.90
CA VAL A 151 -5.69 -18.91 15.29
C VAL A 151 -4.21 -19.04 15.67
N GLN A 152 -3.36 -18.15 15.16
CA GLN A 152 -1.95 -18.02 15.54
C GLN A 152 -1.62 -16.54 15.69
N LYS A 153 -0.93 -16.15 16.75
CA LYS A 153 -0.65 -14.74 17.04
C LYS A 153 0.84 -14.48 17.15
N ASN A 154 1.34 -13.45 16.44
CA ASN A 154 2.68 -12.88 16.56
C ASN A 154 3.81 -13.91 16.41
N VAL A 155 3.66 -14.86 15.49
CA VAL A 155 4.70 -15.86 15.16
C VAL A 155 5.89 -15.17 14.51
N SER A 156 7.10 -15.40 15.04
CA SER A 156 8.32 -14.73 14.54
C SER A 156 8.85 -15.40 13.29
N LEU A 157 9.13 -14.60 12.25
CA LEU A 157 9.90 -14.99 11.05
C LEU A 157 11.32 -14.44 11.10
N LEU A 158 11.48 -13.24 11.61
CA LEU A 158 12.75 -12.60 11.97
C LEU A 158 12.61 -12.06 13.38
N ASP A 159 13.70 -12.03 14.13
CA ASP A 159 13.73 -11.52 15.49
C ASP A 159 14.99 -10.69 15.74
N SER A 160 14.93 -9.84 16.76
CA SER A 160 16.08 -9.06 17.24
C SER A 160 16.69 -8.09 16.21
N ILE A 161 15.93 -7.66 15.20
CA ILE A 161 16.34 -6.65 14.24
C ILE A 161 15.27 -5.55 14.07
N TYR A 162 15.74 -4.36 13.72
CA TYR A 162 14.89 -3.25 13.33
C TYR A 162 14.61 -3.30 11.82
N MET A 163 13.42 -2.88 11.42
CA MET A 163 13.02 -2.84 10.02
C MET A 163 12.80 -1.39 9.57
N VAL A 164 12.94 -1.15 8.28
CA VAL A 164 12.51 0.10 7.64
C VAL A 164 10.99 0.09 7.52
N ASP A 165 10.33 1.23 7.77
CA ASP A 165 8.89 1.42 7.55
C ASP A 165 8.59 1.34 6.04
N GLY A 166 8.16 0.19 5.56
CA GLY A 166 8.02 -0.08 4.12
C GLY A 166 7.77 -1.55 3.83
N LEU A 167 7.01 -2.26 4.69
CA LEU A 167 6.55 -3.61 4.39
C LEU A 167 5.57 -3.58 3.21
N THR A 168 5.84 -4.38 2.18
CA THR A 168 4.96 -4.49 1.02
C THR A 168 4.90 -5.92 0.50
N ALA A 169 3.95 -6.19 -0.39
CA ALA A 169 3.82 -7.49 -1.04
C ALA A 169 3.38 -7.34 -2.49
N VAL A 170 3.73 -8.36 -3.29
CA VAL A 170 3.31 -8.46 -4.69
C VAL A 170 2.96 -9.92 -5.02
N LYS A 171 1.97 -10.10 -5.89
CA LYS A 171 1.58 -11.44 -6.33
C LYS A 171 2.69 -12.10 -7.15
N HIS A 172 3.02 -13.35 -6.82
CA HIS A 172 3.94 -14.19 -7.58
C HIS A 172 3.47 -14.31 -9.04
N GLY A 173 4.39 -14.51 -9.97
CA GLY A 173 4.06 -14.62 -11.40
C GLY A 173 3.11 -15.76 -11.75
N ASN A 174 2.91 -16.76 -10.86
CA ASN A 174 1.88 -17.81 -11.03
C ASN A 174 0.46 -17.35 -10.74
N GLY A 175 0.24 -16.09 -10.28
CA GLY A 175 -1.08 -15.53 -10.04
C GLY A 175 -1.78 -15.97 -8.74
N ARG A 176 -1.16 -16.87 -7.95
CA ARG A 176 -1.72 -17.41 -6.71
C ARG A 176 -0.89 -17.05 -5.47
N ASP A 177 0.41 -17.34 -5.51
CA ASP A 177 1.34 -17.18 -4.40
C ASP A 177 1.75 -15.71 -4.24
N TRP A 178 2.49 -15.37 -3.16
CA TRP A 178 2.85 -14.01 -2.84
C TRP A 178 4.34 -13.87 -2.52
N TRP A 179 4.89 -12.73 -2.88
CA TRP A 179 6.16 -12.23 -2.37
C TRP A 179 5.89 -11.17 -1.31
N LEU A 180 6.47 -11.35 -0.13
CA LEU A 180 6.53 -10.33 0.91
C LEU A 180 7.93 -9.74 0.92
N VAL A 181 8.03 -8.41 0.90
CA VAL A 181 9.30 -7.68 0.75
C VAL A 181 9.46 -6.66 1.88
N ALA A 182 10.63 -6.69 2.51
CA ALA A 182 10.99 -5.78 3.59
C ALA A 182 12.49 -5.43 3.55
N ARG A 183 12.86 -4.32 4.18
CA ARG A 183 14.26 -3.89 4.37
C ARG A 183 14.61 -3.82 5.85
N LYS A 184 15.87 -4.13 6.17
CA LYS A 184 16.44 -3.99 7.51
C LYS A 184 16.94 -2.55 7.72
N TRP A 185 16.92 -2.10 8.99
CA TRP A 185 17.57 -0.90 9.45
C TRP A 185 18.59 -1.23 10.56
N ASP A 186 19.83 -0.76 10.42
CA ASP A 186 20.93 -1.06 11.35
C ASP A 186 21.08 0.04 12.41
N TYR A 187 20.16 0.08 13.37
CA TYR A 187 20.13 1.13 14.39
C TYR A 187 21.35 1.15 15.35
N PHE A 188 21.95 0.00 15.63
CA PHE A 188 23.03 -0.13 16.60
C PHE A 188 24.32 -0.75 16.06
N ALA A 189 24.47 -0.92 14.76
CA ALA A 189 25.58 -1.64 14.17
C ALA A 189 26.93 -0.89 14.20
N GLY A 190 26.96 0.32 14.76
CA GLY A 190 28.12 1.23 14.64
C GLY A 190 28.11 1.97 13.31
N LEU A 191 28.93 3.03 13.19
CA LEU A 191 29.03 3.77 11.93
C LEU A 191 29.81 2.94 10.87
N PRO A 192 29.33 2.91 9.63
CA PRO A 192 28.08 3.50 9.14
C PRO A 192 26.86 2.59 9.42
N TRP A 193 25.76 3.17 9.89
CA TRP A 193 24.46 2.47 10.14
C TRP A 193 23.71 2.18 8.85
N GLU A 194 24.44 1.68 7.86
CA GLU A 194 23.97 1.58 6.49
C GLU A 194 23.97 0.13 6.03
N ASN A 195 22.88 -0.29 5.40
CA ASN A 195 22.80 -1.55 4.70
C ASN A 195 21.92 -1.42 3.44
N ASN A 196 22.06 -2.37 2.53
CA ASN A 196 21.22 -2.52 1.35
C ASN A 196 20.56 -3.91 1.31
N GLU A 197 20.29 -4.48 2.48
CA GLU A 197 19.72 -5.82 2.64
C GLU A 197 18.23 -5.83 2.35
N TRP A 198 17.80 -6.73 1.46
CA TRP A 198 16.41 -7.07 1.19
C TRP A 198 16.08 -8.42 1.79
N TYR A 199 14.97 -8.48 2.51
CA TYR A 199 14.38 -9.68 3.10
C TYR A 199 13.13 -10.03 2.32
N ILE A 200 13.13 -11.15 1.62
CA ILE A 200 12.08 -11.58 0.70
C ILE A 200 11.59 -12.96 1.11
N TYR A 201 10.26 -13.08 1.25
CA TYR A 201 9.60 -14.32 1.62
C TYR A 201 8.61 -14.73 0.54
N LEU A 202 8.61 -16.01 0.18
CA LEU A 202 7.58 -16.63 -0.63
C LEU A 202 6.49 -17.19 0.29
N ILE A 203 5.26 -16.77 0.08
CA ILE A 203 4.07 -17.32 0.69
C ILE A 203 3.37 -18.16 -0.38
N SER A 204 3.35 -19.47 -0.18
CA SER A 204 2.84 -20.44 -1.15
C SER A 204 1.93 -21.47 -0.48
N THR A 205 1.38 -22.41 -1.25
CA THR A 205 0.62 -23.54 -0.69
C THR A 205 1.42 -24.42 0.26
N ASN A 206 2.77 -24.31 0.25
CA ASN A 206 3.65 -25.02 1.19
C ASN A 206 3.97 -24.20 2.45
N GLY A 207 3.34 -23.03 2.61
CA GLY A 207 3.58 -22.09 3.70
C GLY A 207 4.57 -20.97 3.35
N ILE A 208 5.27 -20.46 4.35
CA ILE A 208 6.17 -19.30 4.24
C ILE A 208 7.62 -19.80 4.15
N SER A 209 8.37 -19.35 3.15
CA SER A 209 9.80 -19.63 2.99
C SER A 209 10.59 -18.37 2.68
N ALA A 210 11.74 -18.21 3.34
CA ALA A 210 12.65 -17.08 3.12
C ALA A 210 13.57 -17.36 1.92
N LEU A 211 13.82 -16.34 1.10
CA LEU A 211 14.95 -16.34 0.17
C LEU A 211 16.25 -15.96 0.88
N PRO A 212 17.43 -16.25 0.27
CA PRO A 212 18.69 -15.65 0.71
C PRO A 212 18.59 -14.12 0.72
N ILE A 213 19.23 -13.48 1.70
CA ILE A 213 19.29 -12.01 1.78
C ILE A 213 19.95 -11.48 0.51
N GLN A 214 19.35 -10.47 -0.11
CA GLN A 214 19.87 -9.82 -1.30
C GLN A 214 20.44 -8.45 -0.93
N ASN A 215 21.66 -8.17 -1.38
CA ASN A 215 22.33 -6.88 -1.14
C ASN A 215 22.35 -6.12 -2.45
N VAL A 216 21.36 -5.24 -2.68
CA VAL A 216 21.15 -4.57 -3.96
C VAL A 216 20.79 -3.09 -3.73
N GLY A 217 21.38 -2.22 -4.53
CA GLY A 217 21.11 -0.78 -4.55
C GLY A 217 21.86 0.01 -3.50
N SER A 218 21.40 1.23 -3.26
CA SER A 218 22.02 2.19 -2.35
C SER A 218 21.90 1.74 -0.89
N MET A 219 22.91 2.08 -0.11
CA MET A 219 22.86 1.95 1.35
C MET A 219 21.74 2.84 1.92
N ASN A 220 21.03 2.33 2.92
CA ASN A 220 19.97 3.07 3.62
C ASN A 220 20.35 3.23 5.10
N SER A 221 20.31 4.45 5.61
CA SER A 221 20.71 4.79 6.98
C SER A 221 19.55 5.26 7.86
N THR A 222 18.31 5.12 7.41
CA THR A 222 17.12 5.55 8.16
C THR A 222 16.04 4.47 8.22
N ASN A 223 15.24 4.48 9.27
CA ASN A 223 14.05 3.63 9.38
C ASN A 223 12.82 4.20 8.66
N ASN A 224 12.88 5.47 8.26
CA ASN A 224 11.80 6.13 7.55
C ASN A 224 11.94 5.83 6.05
N GLY A 225 10.95 5.15 5.46
CA GLY A 225 10.94 4.80 4.05
C GLY A 225 9.53 4.46 3.57
N SER A 226 9.39 4.36 2.27
CA SER A 226 8.20 3.80 1.62
C SER A 226 8.62 2.92 0.46
N LEU A 227 7.93 1.81 0.28
CA LEU A 227 8.22 0.82 -0.73
C LEU A 227 6.94 0.43 -1.47
N TYR A 228 6.90 0.64 -2.77
CA TYR A 228 5.74 0.32 -3.61
C TYR A 228 6.15 -0.38 -4.89
N PHE A 229 5.30 -1.30 -5.32
CA PHE A 229 5.37 -1.90 -6.66
C PHE A 229 4.63 -1.04 -7.69
N ASP A 230 5.12 -1.09 -8.93
CA ASP A 230 4.37 -0.59 -10.08
C ASP A 230 3.14 -1.50 -10.36
N PRO A 231 2.16 -1.04 -11.15
CA PRO A 231 0.96 -1.82 -11.44
C PRO A 231 1.19 -3.16 -12.17
N THR A 232 2.41 -3.42 -12.67
CA THR A 232 2.77 -4.73 -13.26
C THR A 232 3.39 -5.67 -12.23
N GLY A 233 3.82 -5.14 -11.09
CA GLY A 233 4.58 -5.86 -10.07
C GLY A 233 6.02 -6.23 -10.48
N ASN A 234 6.49 -5.78 -11.64
CA ASN A 234 7.84 -6.09 -12.15
C ASN A 234 8.86 -4.99 -11.82
N LYS A 235 8.40 -3.85 -11.33
CA LYS A 235 9.24 -2.76 -10.82
C LYS A 235 8.81 -2.38 -9.42
N MET A 236 9.76 -1.89 -8.65
CA MET A 236 9.46 -1.30 -7.35
C MET A 236 10.27 -0.02 -7.15
N VAL A 237 9.78 0.85 -6.30
CA VAL A 237 10.45 2.08 -5.86
C VAL A 237 10.65 2.04 -4.37
N PHE A 238 11.83 2.40 -3.93
CA PHE A 238 12.12 2.69 -2.53
C PHE A 238 12.50 4.16 -2.38
N ILE A 239 11.89 4.83 -1.42
CA ILE A 239 12.24 6.19 -1.02
C ILE A 239 12.55 6.23 0.47
N ASN A 240 13.30 7.25 0.91
CA ASN A 240 13.53 7.49 2.32
C ASN A 240 13.48 8.98 2.69
N GLY A 241 13.41 9.25 3.99
CA GLY A 241 13.32 10.62 4.54
C GLY A 241 14.57 11.47 4.38
N ILE A 242 15.65 10.96 3.78
CA ILE A 242 16.91 11.68 3.55
C ILE A 242 17.26 11.78 2.06
N SER A 243 16.26 11.98 1.23
CA SER A 243 16.34 12.28 -0.21
C SER A 243 16.56 11.09 -1.15
N LEU A 244 16.67 9.84 -0.70
CA LEU A 244 16.82 8.73 -1.62
C LEU A 244 15.53 8.48 -2.40
N ILE A 245 15.65 8.35 -3.71
CA ILE A 245 14.65 7.76 -4.61
C ILE A 245 15.38 6.75 -5.48
N GLU A 246 15.03 5.47 -5.38
CA GLU A 246 15.67 4.41 -6.15
C GLU A 246 14.64 3.42 -6.70
N LEU A 247 14.74 3.11 -7.99
CA LEU A 247 13.91 2.16 -8.69
C LEU A 247 14.66 0.84 -8.85
N TYR A 248 13.91 -0.27 -8.89
CA TYR A 248 14.45 -1.62 -9.06
C TYR A 248 13.58 -2.41 -10.02
N ASP A 249 14.18 -3.35 -10.73
CA ASP A 249 13.42 -4.43 -11.36
C ASP A 249 13.20 -5.55 -10.34
N PHE A 250 12.01 -6.14 -10.37
CA PHE A 250 11.62 -7.26 -9.51
C PHE A 250 11.15 -8.44 -10.37
N ASN A 251 11.76 -9.60 -10.17
CA ASN A 251 11.35 -10.81 -10.88
C ASN A 251 10.24 -11.54 -10.10
N ARG A 252 9.01 -11.43 -10.55
CA ARG A 252 7.85 -12.06 -9.91
C ARG A 252 7.89 -13.58 -9.89
N CYS A 253 8.75 -14.24 -10.70
CA CYS A 253 8.92 -15.70 -10.66
C CYS A 253 9.95 -16.16 -9.64
N THR A 254 11.02 -15.37 -9.41
CA THR A 254 12.16 -15.79 -8.58
C THR A 254 12.28 -14.99 -7.29
N GLY A 255 11.63 -13.82 -7.19
CA GLY A 255 11.79 -12.89 -6.08
C GLY A 255 13.11 -12.12 -6.12
N GLU A 256 13.81 -12.11 -7.24
CA GLU A 256 15.07 -11.35 -7.38
C GLU A 256 14.82 -9.86 -7.56
N VAL A 257 15.62 -9.06 -6.83
CA VAL A 257 15.73 -7.61 -6.94
C VAL A 257 17.00 -7.31 -7.75
N THR A 258 16.85 -6.55 -8.85
CA THR A 258 17.96 -6.25 -9.76
C THR A 258 17.88 -4.82 -10.29
N ASN A 259 18.91 -4.41 -11.04
CA ASN A 259 18.97 -3.17 -11.82
C ASN A 259 18.58 -1.91 -11.02
N PRO A 260 19.28 -1.60 -9.90
CA PRO A 260 19.00 -0.39 -9.15
C PRO A 260 19.26 0.86 -10.00
N VAL A 261 18.29 1.75 -10.07
CA VAL A 261 18.39 3.05 -10.76
C VAL A 261 18.15 4.15 -9.74
N THR A 262 19.20 4.82 -9.31
CA THR A 262 19.11 5.94 -8.38
C THR A 262 18.63 7.17 -9.14
N VAL A 263 17.45 7.66 -8.78
CA VAL A 263 16.85 8.89 -9.32
C VAL A 263 17.33 10.11 -8.52
N GLU A 264 17.31 9.99 -7.18
CA GLU A 264 17.94 10.99 -6.29
C GLU A 264 18.74 10.27 -5.22
N GLN A 265 19.93 10.81 -4.93
CA GLN A 265 20.83 10.27 -3.90
C GLN A 265 20.38 10.73 -2.51
N GLN A 266 20.58 9.87 -1.51
CA GLN A 266 20.44 10.32 -0.13
C GLN A 266 21.49 11.38 0.20
N ASP A 267 21.08 12.37 0.98
CA ASP A 267 21.95 13.43 1.47
C ASP A 267 22.00 13.40 3.00
N LEU A 268 23.10 12.92 3.55
CA LEU A 268 23.30 12.77 4.98
C LEU A 268 23.69 14.09 5.68
N PHE A 269 24.19 15.09 4.93
CA PHE A 269 24.84 16.26 5.50
C PHE A 269 24.29 17.59 4.98
N GLY A 270 23.38 17.57 4.02
CA GLY A 270 22.81 18.75 3.37
C GLY A 270 21.38 19.07 3.74
N VAL A 271 20.74 19.89 2.93
CA VAL A 271 19.31 20.18 3.00
C VAL A 271 18.58 19.08 2.23
N TYR A 272 18.24 18.01 2.91
CA TYR A 272 17.55 16.88 2.29
C TYR A 272 16.06 17.16 2.09
N SER A 273 15.53 16.59 1.01
CA SER A 273 14.08 16.44 0.82
C SER A 273 13.60 15.30 1.69
N ASN A 274 12.71 15.56 2.63
CA ASN A 274 12.10 14.52 3.45
C ASN A 274 11.00 13.83 2.64
N TYR A 275 11.37 12.85 1.79
CA TYR A 275 10.42 12.06 1.04
C TYR A 275 9.67 11.12 1.96
N TRP A 276 8.35 11.19 1.92
CA TRP A 276 7.48 10.56 2.88
C TRP A 276 6.66 9.43 2.27
N THR A 277 6.16 9.62 1.07
CA THR A 277 5.28 8.71 0.36
C THR A 277 5.53 8.74 -1.13
N CYS A 278 5.24 7.65 -1.81
CA CYS A 278 5.30 7.57 -3.26
C CYS A 278 4.20 6.66 -3.81
N GLN A 279 3.83 6.85 -5.08
CA GLN A 279 2.87 5.99 -5.77
C GLN A 279 3.06 6.08 -7.27
N PHE A 280 3.05 4.95 -7.96
CA PHE A 280 2.98 4.91 -9.42
C PHE A 280 1.58 5.26 -9.94
N SER A 281 1.53 5.87 -11.12
CA SER A 281 0.29 6.01 -11.88
C SER A 281 -0.21 4.64 -12.38
N PRO A 282 -1.48 4.52 -12.82
CA PRO A 282 -2.04 3.27 -13.33
C PRO A 282 -1.24 2.62 -14.48
N SER A 283 -0.63 3.41 -15.34
CA SER A 283 0.25 2.91 -16.41
C SER A 283 1.65 2.53 -15.94
N GLY A 284 2.03 2.88 -14.72
CA GLY A 284 3.41 2.77 -14.22
C GLY A 284 4.36 3.84 -14.74
N ARG A 285 3.88 4.75 -15.62
CA ARG A 285 4.74 5.76 -16.24
C ARG A 285 5.14 6.87 -15.27
N PHE A 286 4.18 7.44 -14.56
CA PHE A 286 4.48 8.53 -13.64
C PHE A 286 4.62 8.02 -12.21
N LEU A 287 5.65 8.53 -11.53
CA LEU A 287 5.87 8.33 -10.11
C LEU A 287 5.57 9.64 -9.38
N TYR A 288 4.62 9.59 -8.46
CA TYR A 288 4.28 10.70 -7.57
C TYR A 288 5.01 10.55 -6.25
N ILE A 289 5.57 11.64 -5.73
CA ILE A 289 6.32 11.65 -4.48
C ILE A 289 5.88 12.82 -3.62
N GLY A 290 5.47 12.52 -2.39
CA GLY A 290 5.19 13.50 -1.34
C GLY A 290 6.42 13.77 -0.49
N SER A 291 6.73 15.04 -0.28
CA SER A 291 7.81 15.48 0.59
C SER A 291 7.26 16.26 1.77
N ASN A 292 7.77 15.96 2.96
CA ASN A 292 7.27 16.49 4.23
C ASN A 292 8.35 17.30 4.95
N SER A 293 8.20 18.62 4.92
CA SER A 293 9.09 19.56 5.57
C SER A 293 8.29 20.80 6.02
N ASP A 294 8.92 21.89 6.37
CA ASP A 294 8.23 23.18 6.64
C ASP A 294 7.30 23.60 5.49
N THR A 295 7.65 23.21 4.26
CA THR A 295 6.80 23.29 3.08
C THR A 295 6.57 21.88 2.55
N SER A 296 5.35 21.37 2.66
CA SER A 296 4.97 20.09 2.07
C SER A 296 4.81 20.24 0.56
N LYS A 297 5.31 19.26 -0.20
CA LYS A 297 5.37 19.32 -1.67
C LYS A 297 4.95 18.00 -2.30
N LEU A 298 4.31 18.09 -3.46
CA LEU A 298 3.99 16.95 -4.32
C LEU A 298 4.76 17.09 -5.63
N TYR A 299 5.53 16.07 -5.97
CA TYR A 299 6.30 15.96 -7.20
C TYR A 299 5.79 14.85 -8.10
N GLN A 300 6.06 14.98 -9.41
CA GLN A 300 5.88 13.94 -10.42
C GLN A 300 7.20 13.70 -11.14
N PHE A 301 7.51 12.43 -11.44
CA PHE A 301 8.62 12.00 -12.27
C PHE A 301 8.10 11.12 -13.42
N ASP A 302 8.71 11.19 -14.60
CA ASP A 302 8.43 10.29 -15.73
C ASP A 302 9.43 9.13 -15.73
N THR A 303 9.02 7.97 -15.25
CA THR A 303 9.88 6.78 -15.12
C THR A 303 10.25 6.14 -16.45
N TRP A 304 9.60 6.55 -17.55
CA TRP A 304 9.94 6.09 -18.90
C TRP A 304 10.96 6.98 -19.59
N ALA A 305 11.30 8.12 -19.02
CA ALA A 305 12.33 9.00 -19.55
C ALA A 305 13.72 8.40 -19.39
N PRO A 306 14.66 8.64 -20.33
CA PRO A 306 16.03 8.17 -20.23
C PRO A 306 16.82 8.75 -19.04
N ALA A 307 16.45 9.95 -18.58
CA ALA A 307 17.00 10.64 -17.41
C ALA A 307 15.84 11.05 -16.51
N ILE A 308 15.44 10.13 -15.61
CA ILE A 308 14.25 10.28 -14.78
C ILE A 308 14.35 11.49 -13.85
N ASP A 309 15.53 11.70 -13.26
CA ASP A 309 15.86 12.84 -12.38
C ASP A 309 15.55 14.20 -13.01
N SER A 310 15.84 14.35 -14.31
CA SER A 310 15.60 15.57 -15.07
C SER A 310 14.12 15.90 -15.31
N THR A 311 13.22 14.93 -15.07
CA THR A 311 11.77 15.09 -15.27
C THR A 311 11.03 15.59 -14.03
N LYS A 312 11.73 15.78 -12.92
CA LYS A 312 11.13 16.24 -11.65
C LYS A 312 10.28 17.48 -11.84
N THR A 313 8.99 17.35 -11.64
CA THR A 313 8.00 18.43 -11.78
C THR A 313 7.31 18.68 -10.45
N LEU A 314 7.37 19.90 -9.95
CA LEU A 314 6.61 20.33 -8.77
C LEU A 314 5.16 20.57 -9.21
N LEU A 315 4.22 19.76 -8.67
CA LEU A 315 2.79 19.88 -8.95
C LEU A 315 2.09 20.81 -7.98
N TRP A 316 2.46 20.72 -6.70
CA TRP A 316 1.81 21.47 -5.64
C TRP A 316 2.72 21.64 -4.42
N GLN A 317 2.49 22.70 -3.64
CA GLN A 317 3.14 22.94 -2.37
C GLN A 317 2.27 23.74 -1.41
N THR A 318 2.51 23.56 -0.10
CA THR A 318 1.89 24.36 0.96
C THR A 318 2.85 24.52 2.14
N SER A 319 2.81 25.69 2.77
CA SER A 319 3.47 25.95 4.06
C SER A 319 2.51 25.85 5.25
N PHE A 320 1.21 25.63 4.97
CA PHE A 320 0.18 25.40 6.00
C PHE A 320 -0.94 24.50 5.45
N PRO A 321 -1.32 23.45 6.20
CA PRO A 321 -0.66 22.94 7.41
C PRO A 321 0.77 22.46 7.11
N LYS A 322 1.66 22.55 8.11
CA LYS A 322 3.02 22.00 8.00
C LYS A 322 3.00 20.48 8.12
N PHE A 323 4.01 19.81 7.58
CA PHE A 323 4.19 18.35 7.71
C PHE A 323 2.92 17.55 7.36
N THR A 324 2.15 18.05 6.38
CA THR A 324 0.80 17.53 6.13
C THR A 324 0.78 16.28 5.23
N MET A 325 1.86 16.03 4.43
CA MET A 325 1.92 14.88 3.53
C MET A 325 1.79 13.58 4.31
N GLY A 326 0.76 12.84 4.01
CA GLY A 326 0.54 11.47 4.44
C GLY A 326 0.87 10.49 3.33
N ASP A 327 0.00 9.51 3.10
CA ASP A 327 0.21 8.44 2.15
C ASP A 327 -0.48 8.70 0.81
N LEU A 328 0.20 8.34 -0.28
CA LEU A 328 -0.32 8.30 -1.65
C LEU A 328 -0.75 6.88 -1.97
N LYS A 329 -1.98 6.68 -2.46
CA LYS A 329 -2.47 5.36 -2.82
C LYS A 329 -3.31 5.38 -4.09
N LEU A 330 -2.95 4.51 -5.03
CA LEU A 330 -3.76 4.21 -6.21
C LEU A 330 -5.00 3.42 -5.79
N ALA A 331 -6.16 3.92 -6.18
CA ALA A 331 -7.46 3.34 -5.85
C ALA A 331 -8.06 2.56 -7.03
N PRO A 332 -9.08 1.72 -6.77
CA PRO A 332 -9.78 0.95 -7.82
C PRO A 332 -10.43 1.80 -8.91
N ASP A 333 -10.65 3.08 -8.68
CA ASP A 333 -11.16 4.05 -9.68
C ASP A 333 -10.07 4.66 -10.58
N ASN A 334 -8.83 4.14 -10.50
CA ASN A 334 -7.64 4.62 -11.22
C ASN A 334 -7.22 6.05 -10.86
N LYS A 335 -7.68 6.59 -9.75
CA LYS A 335 -7.19 7.85 -9.18
C LYS A 335 -6.20 7.57 -8.06
N ILE A 336 -5.35 8.56 -7.78
CA ILE A 336 -4.47 8.50 -6.62
C ILE A 336 -5.04 9.42 -5.54
N TYR A 337 -5.27 8.85 -4.37
CA TYR A 337 -5.70 9.58 -3.18
C TYR A 337 -4.49 9.87 -2.30
N LEU A 338 -4.49 11.03 -1.69
CA LEU A 338 -3.45 11.48 -0.76
C LEU A 338 -4.09 11.86 0.56
N SER A 339 -3.72 11.17 1.63
CA SER A 339 -4.06 11.57 2.98
C SER A 339 -3.19 12.75 3.40
N MET A 340 -3.80 13.71 4.07
CA MET A 340 -3.09 14.88 4.57
C MET A 340 -3.47 15.13 6.01
N CYS A 341 -2.51 15.04 6.91
CA CYS A 341 -2.73 15.30 8.32
C CYS A 341 -2.82 16.80 8.59
N TYR A 342 -3.71 17.20 9.47
CA TYR A 342 -3.74 18.55 10.00
C TYR A 342 -2.88 18.64 11.26
N VAL A 343 -1.89 19.49 11.21
CA VAL A 343 -1.02 19.83 12.34
C VAL A 343 -1.24 21.30 12.66
N ASP A 344 -1.70 21.60 13.86
CA ASP A 344 -1.86 22.97 14.31
C ASP A 344 -0.54 23.59 14.77
N THR A 345 -0.57 24.88 15.13
CA THR A 345 0.60 25.62 15.61
C THR A 345 1.17 25.10 16.94
N PHE A 346 0.45 24.24 17.64
CA PHE A 346 0.84 23.66 18.92
C PHE A 346 1.37 22.22 18.79
N GLY A 347 1.42 21.67 17.56
CA GLY A 347 1.98 20.37 17.30
C GLY A 347 1.13 19.19 17.76
N THR A 348 -0.18 19.37 17.90
CA THR A 348 -1.12 18.28 18.21
C THR A 348 -1.37 17.42 16.97
N TYR A 349 -0.80 16.22 16.98
CA TYR A 349 -0.78 15.33 15.82
C TYR A 349 -1.81 14.20 15.94
N PHE A 350 -1.70 13.40 17.01
CA PHE A 350 -2.49 12.20 17.16
C PHE A 350 -2.66 11.83 18.65
N PRO A 351 -3.86 11.41 19.06
CA PRO A 351 -5.14 11.57 18.35
C PRO A 351 -5.58 13.04 18.30
N TYR A 352 -6.37 13.42 17.29
CA TYR A 352 -6.99 14.75 17.25
C TYR A 352 -7.87 14.98 18.45
N LEU A 353 -7.92 16.20 18.95
CA LEU A 353 -8.90 16.59 19.94
C LEU A 353 -10.33 16.31 19.43
N PRO A 354 -11.28 15.95 20.32
CA PRO A 354 -12.66 15.65 19.93
C PRO A 354 -13.38 16.79 19.20
N THR A 355 -12.87 18.03 19.33
CA THR A 355 -13.43 19.23 18.67
C THR A 355 -12.66 19.64 17.41
N MET A 356 -11.59 18.94 17.04
CA MET A 356 -10.73 19.31 15.91
C MET A 356 -11.25 18.72 14.60
N TYR A 357 -12.22 19.42 13.99
CA TYR A 357 -12.77 19.11 12.67
C TYR A 357 -12.58 20.31 11.76
N ASN A 358 -11.96 20.12 10.61
CA ASN A 358 -11.74 21.16 9.61
C ASN A 358 -11.58 20.56 8.20
N SER A 359 -11.53 21.40 7.17
CA SER A 359 -11.42 20.95 5.79
C SER A 359 -10.12 20.21 5.48
N TYR A 360 -9.07 20.38 6.27
CA TYR A 360 -7.79 19.69 6.06
C TYR A 360 -7.82 18.24 6.54
N ASN A 361 -8.49 17.96 7.66
CA ASN A 361 -8.53 16.60 8.20
C ASN A 361 -9.80 15.81 7.85
N MET A 362 -10.84 16.47 7.31
CA MET A 362 -12.07 15.79 6.85
C MET A 362 -12.09 15.48 5.36
N ASN A 363 -11.00 15.74 4.65
CA ASN A 363 -10.93 15.51 3.20
C ASN A 363 -9.61 14.85 2.82
N LEU A 364 -9.66 13.98 1.81
CA LEU A 364 -8.47 13.55 1.06
C LEU A 364 -8.23 14.50 -0.12
N SER A 365 -6.98 14.56 -0.55
CA SER A 365 -6.63 15.16 -1.85
C SER A 365 -6.64 14.11 -2.93
N VAL A 366 -6.87 14.50 -4.18
CA VAL A 366 -7.03 13.55 -5.29
C VAL A 366 -6.23 13.99 -6.51
N ILE A 367 -5.53 13.06 -7.13
CA ILE A 367 -4.99 13.18 -8.48
C ILE A 367 -5.98 12.47 -9.41
N ASN A 368 -6.75 13.23 -10.19
CA ASN A 368 -7.86 12.70 -10.98
C ASN A 368 -7.43 12.01 -12.28
N SER A 369 -6.30 12.41 -12.85
CA SER A 369 -5.78 11.92 -14.13
C SER A 369 -4.29 11.55 -13.99
N PRO A 370 -3.94 10.53 -13.18
CA PRO A 370 -2.55 10.29 -12.79
C PRO A 370 -1.64 9.86 -13.96
N ASP A 371 -2.18 9.43 -15.10
CA ASP A 371 -1.39 9.14 -16.30
C ASP A 371 -1.12 10.36 -17.17
N SER A 372 -1.46 11.57 -16.70
CA SER A 372 -1.20 12.82 -17.38
C SER A 372 0.01 13.56 -16.81
N ALA A 373 0.78 14.20 -17.70
CA ALA A 373 2.01 14.91 -17.32
C ALA A 373 1.72 16.28 -16.69
N GLY A 374 2.49 16.64 -15.66
CA GLY A 374 2.45 17.94 -15.03
C GLY A 374 1.06 18.28 -14.49
N LEU A 375 0.62 19.52 -14.64
CA LEU A 375 -0.66 19.99 -14.12
C LEU A 375 -1.88 19.33 -14.78
N ALA A 376 -1.72 18.67 -15.92
CA ALA A 376 -2.78 17.89 -16.56
C ALA A 376 -3.17 16.65 -15.77
N CYS A 377 -2.39 16.24 -14.75
CA CYS A 377 -2.77 15.18 -13.82
C CYS A 377 -3.97 15.55 -12.93
N ASP A 378 -4.36 16.82 -12.93
CA ASP A 378 -5.51 17.36 -12.19
C ASP A 378 -5.47 17.02 -10.68
N PHE A 379 -4.41 17.46 -10.01
CA PHE A 379 -4.32 17.37 -8.56
C PHE A 379 -5.24 18.38 -7.88
N GLN A 380 -6.15 17.89 -7.06
CA GLN A 380 -7.11 18.68 -6.30
C GLN A 380 -6.89 18.50 -4.79
N PRO A 381 -6.30 19.48 -4.09
CA PRO A 381 -6.05 19.37 -2.66
C PRO A 381 -7.36 19.41 -1.87
N TRP A 382 -7.49 18.53 -0.86
CA TRP A 382 -8.62 18.43 0.07
C TRP A 382 -10.00 18.41 -0.58
N SER A 383 -10.13 17.73 -1.72
CA SER A 383 -11.33 17.76 -2.57
C SER A 383 -12.32 16.62 -2.30
N PHE A 384 -11.88 15.52 -1.66
CA PHE A 384 -12.72 14.35 -1.42
C PHE A 384 -13.16 14.29 0.05
N TYR A 385 -14.43 14.64 0.30
CA TYR A 385 -15.00 14.73 1.64
C TYR A 385 -15.27 13.35 2.26
N LEU A 386 -14.83 13.13 3.50
CA LEU A 386 -14.93 11.87 4.24
C LEU A 386 -16.21 11.74 5.09
N GLY A 387 -17.28 12.45 4.77
CA GLY A 387 -18.55 12.32 5.49
C GLY A 387 -18.46 12.72 6.97
N GLY A 388 -17.59 13.65 7.34
CA GLY A 388 -17.36 14.08 8.73
C GLY A 388 -16.36 13.20 9.50
N LYS A 389 -15.75 12.18 8.86
CA LYS A 389 -14.64 11.40 9.43
C LYS A 389 -13.32 12.12 9.16
N ARG A 390 -12.26 11.69 9.87
CA ARG A 390 -10.96 12.37 9.78
C ARG A 390 -9.87 11.45 9.25
N THR A 391 -8.98 12.01 8.44
CA THR A 391 -7.77 11.32 8.01
C THR A 391 -6.57 11.76 8.86
N TYR A 392 -5.58 10.88 8.94
CA TYR A 392 -4.22 11.16 9.42
C TYR A 392 -3.23 10.97 8.28
N TRP A 393 -2.02 10.50 8.54
CA TRP A 393 -1.00 10.31 7.52
C TRP A 393 -1.16 9.04 6.68
N GLY A 394 -1.78 7.97 7.22
CA GLY A 394 -1.84 6.67 6.52
C GLY A 394 -3.10 6.46 5.71
N LEU A 395 -2.95 5.67 4.65
CA LEU A 395 -4.00 4.98 3.90
C LEU A 395 -3.78 3.46 4.01
N PRO A 396 -4.73 2.59 3.60
CA PRO A 396 -4.54 1.15 3.75
C PRO A 396 -3.35 0.63 2.96
N ASN A 397 -2.40 -0.02 3.62
CA ASN A 397 -1.23 -0.64 2.98
C ASN A 397 -1.59 -1.99 2.33
N ASN A 398 -2.59 -1.98 1.46
CA ASN A 398 -3.02 -3.16 0.72
C ASN A 398 -2.17 -3.35 -0.52
N PRO A 399 -1.65 -4.57 -0.80
CA PRO A 399 -1.07 -4.89 -2.09
C PRO A 399 -2.15 -4.92 -3.19
N ASP A 400 -1.73 -4.99 -4.45
CA ASP A 400 -2.66 -5.32 -5.53
C ASP A 400 -3.02 -6.81 -5.47
N TYR A 401 -4.19 -7.10 -4.86
CA TYR A 401 -4.69 -8.47 -4.74
C TYR A 401 -5.11 -9.08 -6.08
N ASP A 402 -5.36 -8.26 -7.07
CA ASP A 402 -5.95 -8.63 -8.36
C ASP A 402 -4.91 -8.71 -9.48
N LEU A 403 -3.63 -8.49 -9.13
CA LEU A 403 -2.53 -8.58 -10.09
C LEU A 403 -2.54 -9.95 -10.79
N PRO A 404 -2.62 -9.98 -12.14
CA PRO A 404 -2.80 -11.23 -12.88
C PRO A 404 -1.54 -12.10 -12.89
N VAL A 405 -1.73 -13.35 -13.29
CA VAL A 405 -0.63 -14.25 -13.65
C VAL A 405 0.27 -13.60 -14.70
N LEU A 406 1.57 -13.87 -14.61
CA LEU A 406 2.54 -13.42 -15.61
C LEU A 406 2.54 -14.42 -16.77
N ALA A 407 1.53 -14.29 -17.65
CA ALA A 407 1.24 -15.21 -18.73
C ALA A 407 2.46 -15.48 -19.61
N GLY A 408 2.72 -16.78 -19.89
CA GLY A 408 3.85 -17.23 -20.70
C GLY A 408 5.22 -17.15 -20.02
N SER A 409 5.30 -16.78 -18.74
CA SER A 409 6.53 -16.81 -17.97
C SER A 409 6.90 -18.23 -17.52
N PRO A 410 8.16 -18.47 -17.10
CA PRO A 410 8.57 -19.78 -16.57
C PRO A 410 7.80 -20.24 -15.33
N CYS A 411 7.17 -19.32 -14.60
CA CYS A 411 6.38 -19.62 -13.41
C CYS A 411 4.86 -19.64 -13.67
N ASP A 412 4.42 -19.50 -14.90
CA ASP A 412 3.03 -19.68 -15.31
C ASP A 412 2.68 -21.18 -15.34
N THR A 413 2.63 -21.79 -14.15
CA THR A 413 2.45 -23.23 -13.97
C THR A 413 1.02 -23.65 -13.61
N LEU A 414 0.12 -22.68 -13.43
CA LEU A 414 -1.28 -22.90 -13.05
C LEU A 414 -2.24 -22.91 -14.27
N VAL A 415 -1.70 -23.01 -15.49
CA VAL A 415 -2.47 -23.05 -16.73
C VAL A 415 -3.39 -24.29 -16.71
N GLY A 416 -4.70 -24.09 -16.56
CA GLY A 416 -5.69 -25.15 -16.67
C GLY A 416 -6.57 -25.39 -15.44
N ILE A 417 -6.49 -24.56 -14.39
CA ILE A 417 -7.48 -24.54 -13.30
C ILE A 417 -8.31 -23.26 -13.47
N GLY A 418 -9.23 -23.33 -14.44
CA GLY A 418 -10.26 -22.33 -14.65
C GLY A 418 -11.62 -22.94 -14.31
#